data_c4f2dc167caff58daf34e2913ed421f8
#
_entry.id   c4f2dc167caff58daf34e2913ed421f8
#
_cell.length_a   1.000
_cell.length_b   1.000
_cell.length_c   1.000
_cell.angle_alpha   90.00
_cell.angle_beta   90.00
_cell.angle_gamma   90.00
#
_symmetry.space_group_name_H-M   'P 1'
#
loop_
_entity.id
_entity.type
_entity.pdbx_description
1 polymer ?
#
loop_
_entity_poly.entity_id
_entity_poly.type
_entity_poly.pdbx_seq_one_letter_code
_entity_poly.pdbx_strand_id
1 'polypeptide(L)'
;VGSEMCIRDSGNVVNRDGPVLIAMKRGAVLLIDEVDRGSNKLMCLQGIMEGKPHYNKKSGEMVYPKSGFTIVATANTKGRGSDEGKYLSQILDDAFLERFPITVEQEYPDAKTEKKILSPLIADAEFVEHLCQWADVVRKSYDEGATDEIISTRRLVHISKTYGVFGNRMKAIELCLNRFDDDTKMSFLDLYSKVDAGANTETLMAQTVDIALPEQQPSGDIQI
;
A
#
# COMPACT_ATOMS: atom_id res chain seq x y z
N VAL A 1 16.61 3.72 9.63
CA VAL A 1 17.40 4.39 8.59
C VAL A 1 18.87 4.35 9.04
N GLY A 2 19.62 3.34 8.57
CA GLY A 2 21.04 3.22 8.89
C GLY A 2 21.86 4.02 7.89
N SER A 3 22.64 5.01 8.35
CA SER A 3 23.66 5.63 7.51
C SER A 3 24.78 4.65 7.14
N GLU A 4 24.91 3.57 7.92
CA GLU A 4 26.00 2.61 7.83
C GLU A 4 25.49 1.18 8.07
N MET A 5 26.07 0.21 7.35
CA MET A 5 25.79 -1.22 7.52
C MET A 5 27.10 -1.98 7.71
N CYS A 6 27.17 -2.84 8.74
CA CYS A 6 28.27 -3.77 8.93
C CYS A 6 27.86 -5.16 8.41
N ILE A 7 28.63 -5.71 7.49
CA ILE A 7 28.47 -7.08 7.02
C ILE A 7 29.67 -7.88 7.54
N ARG A 8 29.40 -9.00 8.19
CA ARG A 8 30.40 -9.95 8.60
C ARG A 8 30.48 -11.04 7.53
N ASP A 9 31.59 -11.07 6.82
CA ASP A 9 31.85 -12.09 5.82
C ASP A 9 33.20 -12.76 6.13
N SER A 10 33.23 -14.08 6.21
CA SER A 10 34.44 -14.90 6.43
C SER A 10 35.38 -14.42 7.54
N GLY A 11 34.82 -13.88 8.62
CA GLY A 11 35.59 -13.37 9.78
C GLY A 11 36.06 -11.91 9.69
N ASN A 12 35.92 -11.28 8.53
CA ASN A 12 36.22 -9.86 8.34
C ASN A 12 34.95 -9.01 8.47
N VAL A 13 35.05 -7.85 9.13
CA VAL A 13 33.99 -6.86 9.20
C VAL A 13 34.22 -5.84 8.11
N VAL A 14 33.37 -5.83 7.11
CA VAL A 14 33.38 -4.83 6.03
C VAL A 14 32.32 -3.77 6.33
N ASN A 15 32.73 -2.53 6.43
CA ASN A 15 31.81 -1.40 6.54
C ASN A 15 31.30 -1.04 5.14
N ARG A 16 29.96 -0.98 5.00
CA ARG A 16 29.31 -0.50 3.78
C ARG A 16 28.52 0.74 4.07
N ASP A 17 28.53 1.68 3.15
CA ASP A 17 27.67 2.86 3.24
C ASP A 17 26.19 2.43 3.22
N GLY A 18 25.41 3.01 4.12
CA GLY A 18 23.95 2.86 4.09
C GLY A 18 23.31 3.74 3.00
N PRO A 19 21.99 3.61 2.76
CA PRO A 19 21.29 4.33 1.69
C PRO A 19 21.50 5.85 1.73
N VAL A 20 21.54 6.44 2.91
CA VAL A 20 21.76 7.89 3.10
C VAL A 20 23.13 8.31 2.53
N LEU A 21 24.22 7.64 2.95
CA LEU A 21 25.56 7.98 2.48
C LEU A 21 25.74 7.70 0.99
N ILE A 22 25.13 6.63 0.49
CA ILE A 22 25.13 6.33 -0.95
C ILE A 22 24.47 7.46 -1.74
N ALA A 23 23.29 7.93 -1.30
CA ALA A 23 22.58 9.01 -1.96
C ALA A 23 23.38 10.32 -1.91
N MET A 24 23.94 10.66 -0.73
CA MET A 24 24.80 11.85 -0.57
C MET A 24 26.01 11.82 -1.51
N LYS A 25 26.74 10.71 -1.53
CA LYS A 25 27.96 10.55 -2.35
C LYS A 25 27.65 10.55 -3.85
N ARG A 26 26.45 10.13 -4.25
CA ARG A 26 26.02 10.11 -5.66
C ARG A 26 25.34 11.39 -6.13
N GLY A 27 24.88 12.25 -5.22
CA GLY A 27 23.99 13.36 -5.56
C GLY A 27 22.61 12.88 -6.03
N ALA A 28 22.07 11.83 -5.40
CA ALA A 28 20.83 11.18 -5.79
C ALA A 28 19.67 11.56 -4.85
N VAL A 29 18.44 11.31 -5.32
CA VAL A 29 17.24 11.43 -4.49
C VAL A 29 17.20 10.28 -3.48
N LEU A 30 17.05 10.60 -2.21
CA LEU A 30 16.78 9.67 -1.13
C LEU A 30 15.28 9.66 -0.83
N LEU A 31 14.61 8.56 -1.12
CA LEU A 31 13.21 8.35 -0.73
C LEU A 31 13.14 7.73 0.66
N ILE A 32 12.39 8.35 1.55
CA ILE A 32 12.02 7.82 2.86
C ILE A 32 10.53 7.48 2.83
N ASP A 33 10.22 6.21 2.71
CA ASP A 33 8.84 5.74 2.69
C ASP A 33 8.29 5.65 4.12
N GLU A 34 7.02 6.07 4.32
CA GLU A 34 6.33 6.07 5.60
C GLU A 34 7.14 6.76 6.73
N VAL A 35 7.57 8.00 6.48
CA VAL A 35 8.41 8.77 7.41
C VAL A 35 7.75 8.95 8.79
N ASP A 36 6.43 9.00 8.85
CA ASP A 36 5.61 9.10 10.06
C ASP A 36 5.61 7.81 10.91
N ARG A 37 6.13 6.70 10.39
CA ARG A 37 6.46 5.49 11.16
C ARG A 37 7.90 5.50 11.68
N GLY A 38 8.68 6.46 11.24
CA GLY A 38 10.06 6.62 11.67
C GLY A 38 10.15 7.01 13.14
N SER A 39 11.12 6.45 13.84
CA SER A 39 11.40 6.83 15.22
C SER A 39 12.21 8.15 15.27
N ASN A 40 12.43 8.68 16.48
CA ASN A 40 13.33 9.81 16.73
C ASN A 40 14.74 9.65 16.12
N LYS A 41 15.09 8.46 15.64
CA LYS A 41 16.33 8.20 14.88
C LYS A 41 16.39 8.97 13.56
N LEU A 42 15.26 9.40 13.00
CA LEU A 42 15.22 10.25 11.80
C LEU A 42 15.77 11.65 12.05
N MET A 43 15.82 12.09 13.30
CA MET A 43 16.40 13.39 13.68
C MET A 43 17.87 13.52 13.25
N CYS A 44 18.61 12.43 13.10
CA CYS A 44 19.98 12.46 12.58
C CYS A 44 20.07 12.99 11.12
N LEU A 45 18.96 13.01 10.39
CA LEU A 45 18.91 13.52 9.03
C LEU A 45 18.78 15.05 8.96
N GLN A 46 18.39 15.72 10.04
CA GLN A 46 18.15 17.18 10.04
C GLN A 46 19.35 17.97 9.49
N GLY A 47 20.56 17.67 9.97
CA GLY A 47 21.77 18.34 9.47
C GLY A 47 22.02 18.07 7.99
N ILE A 48 21.75 16.85 7.52
CA ILE A 48 21.93 16.46 6.12
C ILE A 48 20.91 17.19 5.22
N MET A 49 19.67 17.34 5.69
CA MET A 49 18.62 18.10 4.98
C MET A 49 18.98 19.58 4.83
N GLU A 50 19.74 20.12 5.79
CA GLU A 50 20.29 21.48 5.73
C GLU A 50 21.57 21.59 4.90
N GLY A 51 22.00 20.52 4.23
CA GLY A 51 23.22 20.50 3.43
C GLY A 51 24.52 20.33 4.24
N LYS A 52 24.41 20.05 5.55
CA LYS A 52 25.57 19.81 6.39
C LYS A 52 26.23 18.46 6.11
N PRO A 53 27.54 18.31 6.24
CA PRO A 53 28.21 17.04 6.10
C PRO A 53 27.84 16.07 7.22
N HIS A 54 27.93 14.78 6.91
CA HIS A 54 27.76 13.68 7.86
C HIS A 54 29.10 13.03 8.19
N TYR A 55 29.42 12.92 9.48
CA TYR A 55 30.60 12.18 9.92
C TYR A 55 30.30 10.70 10.08
N ASN A 56 30.91 9.90 9.21
CA ASN A 56 30.84 8.43 9.30
C ASN A 56 31.81 7.95 10.40
N LYS A 57 31.26 7.62 11.58
CA LYS A 57 32.05 7.20 12.76
C LYS A 57 32.85 5.90 12.53
N LYS A 58 32.43 5.05 11.61
CA LYS A 58 33.08 3.76 11.38
C LYS A 58 34.26 3.85 10.41
N SER A 59 34.15 4.70 9.39
CA SER A 59 35.26 4.93 8.44
C SER A 59 36.11 6.13 8.81
N GLY A 60 35.68 7.00 9.74
CA GLY A 60 36.31 8.27 10.04
C GLY A 60 36.16 9.33 8.95
N GLU A 61 35.32 9.10 7.96
CA GLU A 61 35.16 9.95 6.79
C GLU A 61 34.09 11.02 7.02
N MET A 62 34.36 12.26 6.58
CA MET A 62 33.38 13.31 6.50
C MET A 62 32.76 13.31 5.10
N VAL A 63 31.46 13.01 5.02
CA VAL A 63 30.72 12.90 3.76
C VAL A 63 29.91 14.16 3.52
N TYR A 64 30.18 14.86 2.41
CA TYR A 64 29.45 16.05 1.98
C TYR A 64 28.38 15.67 0.95
N PRO A 65 27.16 16.24 1.03
CA PRO A 65 26.15 16.05 0.01
C PRO A 65 26.64 16.57 -1.35
N LYS A 66 26.64 15.73 -2.38
CA LYS A 66 26.93 16.16 -3.75
C LYS A 66 25.73 16.90 -4.35
N SER A 67 26.00 17.75 -5.34
CA SER A 67 24.96 18.43 -6.10
C SER A 67 23.93 17.43 -6.66
N GLY A 68 22.63 17.76 -6.54
CA GLY A 68 21.52 16.88 -6.89
C GLY A 68 21.01 15.99 -5.76
N PHE A 69 21.72 15.92 -4.62
CA PHE A 69 21.19 15.21 -3.45
C PHE A 69 19.97 15.94 -2.89
N THR A 70 18.88 15.22 -2.71
CA THR A 70 17.68 15.70 -2.04
C THR A 70 16.98 14.56 -1.31
N ILE A 71 16.15 14.89 -0.33
CA ILE A 71 15.35 13.93 0.42
C ILE A 71 13.87 14.15 0.08
N VAL A 72 13.19 13.08 -0.28
CA VAL A 72 11.75 13.01 -0.49
C VAL A 72 11.19 12.03 0.52
N ALA A 73 10.06 12.35 1.14
CA ALA A 73 9.41 11.47 2.10
C ALA A 73 7.95 11.23 1.70
N THR A 74 7.43 10.04 2.02
CA THR A 74 6.00 9.75 2.01
C THR A 74 5.51 9.60 3.43
N ALA A 75 4.24 9.94 3.68
CA ALA A 75 3.58 9.78 4.96
C ALA A 75 2.11 9.46 4.74
N ASN A 76 1.51 8.70 5.65
CA ASN A 76 0.07 8.46 5.67
C ASN A 76 -0.69 9.54 6.46
N THR A 77 0.04 10.32 7.25
CA THR A 77 -0.47 11.44 8.03
C THR A 77 0.35 12.68 7.72
N LYS A 78 -0.18 13.86 8.04
CA LYS A 78 0.58 15.12 7.88
C LYS A 78 1.67 15.32 8.97
N GLY A 79 2.13 14.21 9.58
CA GLY A 79 3.12 14.22 10.68
C GLY A 79 2.50 14.49 12.06
N ARG A 80 1.19 14.66 12.15
CA ARG A 80 0.46 14.95 13.40
C ARG A 80 -0.06 13.71 14.12
N GLY A 81 0.26 12.52 13.61
CA GLY A 81 -0.29 11.26 14.10
C GLY A 81 -1.66 10.94 13.50
N SER A 82 -2.24 9.81 13.91
CA SER A 82 -3.59 9.40 13.53
C SER A 82 -4.50 9.55 14.74
N ASP A 83 -5.49 10.45 14.67
CA ASP A 83 -6.44 10.70 15.75
C ASP A 83 -7.35 9.49 16.02
N GLU A 84 -7.52 8.59 15.03
CA GLU A 84 -8.41 7.44 15.10
C GLU A 84 -7.70 6.09 15.27
N GLY A 85 -6.38 6.07 15.46
CA GLY A 85 -5.62 4.83 15.60
C GLY A 85 -5.55 3.95 14.34
N LYS A 86 -6.07 4.42 13.20
CA LYS A 86 -6.05 3.70 11.90
C LYS A 86 -4.64 3.46 11.37
N TYR A 87 -3.72 4.35 11.72
CA TYR A 87 -2.32 4.26 11.32
C TYR A 87 -1.41 4.26 12.54
N LEU A 88 -0.49 3.32 12.59
CA LEU A 88 0.65 3.33 13.53
C LEU A 88 1.59 4.46 13.08
N SER A 89 1.27 5.69 13.41
CA SER A 89 2.08 6.86 13.11
C SER A 89 2.53 7.55 14.39
N GLN A 90 3.76 8.03 14.40
CA GLN A 90 4.29 8.84 15.48
C GLN A 90 4.10 10.32 15.13
N ILE A 91 3.86 11.14 16.13
CA ILE A 91 3.94 12.58 15.97
C ILE A 91 5.38 12.92 15.67
N LEU A 92 5.63 13.50 14.50
CA LEU A 92 6.94 14.00 14.11
C LEU A 92 7.16 15.40 14.69
N ASP A 93 8.41 15.70 15.01
CA ASP A 93 8.82 17.02 15.46
C ASP A 93 8.58 18.06 14.35
N ASP A 94 7.91 19.17 14.69
CA ASP A 94 7.62 20.26 13.75
C ASP A 94 8.90 20.80 13.10
N ALA A 95 9.99 20.89 13.84
CA ALA A 95 11.27 21.32 13.29
C ALA A 95 11.83 20.34 12.25
N PHE A 96 11.49 19.05 12.33
CA PHE A 96 11.84 18.09 11.29
C PHE A 96 10.94 18.26 10.05
N LEU A 97 9.64 18.48 10.27
CA LEU A 97 8.67 18.67 9.19
C LEU A 97 8.95 19.94 8.38
N GLU A 98 9.36 21.04 9.03
CA GLU A 98 9.70 22.29 8.37
C GLU A 98 10.91 22.20 7.41
N ARG A 99 11.70 21.13 7.51
CA ARG A 99 12.79 20.85 6.56
C ARG A 99 12.31 20.26 5.23
N PHE A 100 11.01 19.96 5.13
CA PHE A 100 10.35 19.66 3.87
C PHE A 100 9.59 20.89 3.38
N PRO A 101 10.20 21.72 2.51
CA PRO A 101 9.61 22.99 2.11
C PRO A 101 8.37 22.86 1.23
N ILE A 102 8.15 21.67 0.66
CA ILE A 102 7.02 21.36 -0.20
C ILE A 102 6.32 20.14 0.33
N THR A 103 5.04 20.29 0.64
CA THR A 103 4.14 19.17 1.02
C THR A 103 3.04 19.08 -0.03
N VAL A 104 2.92 17.90 -0.64
CA VAL A 104 1.88 17.61 -1.63
C VAL A 104 0.94 16.58 -1.05
N GLU A 105 -0.35 16.87 -1.06
CA GLU A 105 -1.38 15.89 -0.74
C GLU A 105 -1.72 15.12 -2.01
N GLN A 106 -1.57 13.79 -1.95
CA GLN A 106 -1.85 12.92 -3.09
C GLN A 106 -3.29 12.43 -2.98
N GLU A 107 -4.13 12.97 -3.83
CA GLU A 107 -5.52 12.49 -3.98
C GLU A 107 -5.57 11.15 -4.73
N TYR A 108 -6.74 10.48 -4.68
CA TYR A 108 -6.98 9.31 -5.51
C TYR A 108 -6.96 9.69 -7.00
N PRO A 109 -6.49 8.78 -7.87
CA PRO A 109 -6.54 9.02 -9.31
C PRO A 109 -7.99 9.25 -9.78
N ASP A 110 -8.16 10.07 -10.81
CA ASP A 110 -9.44 10.22 -11.48
C ASP A 110 -9.91 8.90 -12.11
N ALA A 111 -11.21 8.76 -12.36
CA ALA A 111 -11.80 7.55 -12.93
C ALA A 111 -11.16 7.12 -14.25
N LYS A 112 -10.71 8.08 -15.08
CA LYS A 112 -10.02 7.79 -16.35
C LYS A 112 -8.66 7.13 -16.11
N THR A 113 -7.92 7.59 -15.12
CA THR A 113 -6.62 7.03 -14.75
C THR A 113 -6.79 5.67 -14.06
N GLU A 114 -7.79 5.51 -13.16
CA GLU A 114 -8.09 4.21 -12.55
C GLU A 114 -8.48 3.15 -13.60
N LYS A 115 -9.32 3.51 -14.57
CA LYS A 115 -9.63 2.62 -15.70
C LYS A 115 -8.38 2.19 -16.47
N LYS A 116 -7.43 3.08 -16.71
CA LYS A 116 -6.16 2.73 -17.35
C LYS A 116 -5.31 1.77 -16.49
N ILE A 117 -5.38 1.89 -15.16
CA ILE A 117 -4.68 0.99 -14.24
C ILE A 117 -5.32 -0.41 -14.25
N LEU A 118 -6.65 -0.49 -14.27
CA LEU A 118 -7.40 -1.74 -14.15
C LEU A 118 -7.56 -2.50 -15.48
N SER A 119 -7.71 -1.79 -16.61
CA SER A 119 -7.95 -2.40 -17.93
C SER A 119 -6.90 -3.45 -18.36
N PRO A 120 -5.59 -3.33 -18.02
CA PRO A 120 -4.64 -4.39 -18.30
C PRO A 120 -4.82 -5.65 -17.45
N LEU A 121 -5.56 -5.56 -16.34
CA LEU A 121 -5.76 -6.64 -15.37
C LEU A 121 -7.07 -7.40 -15.60
N ILE A 122 -8.06 -6.76 -16.22
CA ILE A 122 -9.41 -7.30 -16.45
C ILE A 122 -9.78 -7.06 -17.91
N ALA A 123 -10.15 -8.14 -18.62
CA ALA A 123 -10.66 -8.04 -19.99
C ALA A 123 -12.11 -7.51 -20.05
N ASP A 124 -12.85 -7.61 -18.95
CA ASP A 124 -14.22 -7.15 -18.80
C ASP A 124 -14.26 -5.64 -18.54
N ALA A 125 -14.47 -4.87 -19.62
CA ALA A 125 -14.47 -3.40 -19.57
C ALA A 125 -15.67 -2.85 -18.76
N GLU A 126 -16.80 -3.54 -18.74
CA GLU A 126 -17.97 -3.16 -17.94
C GLU A 126 -17.68 -3.31 -16.45
N PHE A 127 -17.04 -4.40 -16.05
CA PHE A 127 -16.61 -4.60 -14.66
C PHE A 127 -15.63 -3.51 -14.22
N VAL A 128 -14.67 -3.12 -15.06
CA VAL A 128 -13.75 -2.01 -14.77
C VAL A 128 -14.51 -0.71 -14.53
N GLU A 129 -15.53 -0.42 -15.38
CA GLU A 129 -16.36 0.77 -15.23
C GLU A 129 -17.10 0.77 -13.90
N HIS A 130 -17.78 -0.32 -13.56
CA HIS A 130 -18.55 -0.46 -12.34
C HIS A 130 -17.67 -0.39 -11.10
N LEU A 131 -16.46 -0.98 -11.11
CA LEU A 131 -15.50 -0.87 -10.01
C LEU A 131 -15.07 0.58 -9.75
N CYS A 132 -14.80 1.35 -10.82
CA CYS A 132 -14.42 2.75 -10.66
C CYS A 132 -15.57 3.61 -10.13
N GLN A 133 -16.79 3.41 -10.64
CA GLN A 133 -17.99 4.11 -10.17
C GLN A 133 -18.29 3.80 -8.71
N TRP A 134 -18.24 2.52 -8.34
CA TRP A 134 -18.45 2.09 -6.97
C TRP A 134 -17.42 2.68 -6.00
N ALA A 135 -16.13 2.67 -6.36
CA ALA A 135 -15.08 3.25 -5.54
C ALA A 135 -15.25 4.77 -5.35
N ASP A 136 -15.68 5.48 -6.40
CA ASP A 136 -15.94 6.92 -6.34
C ASP A 136 -17.09 7.23 -5.36
N VAL A 137 -18.19 6.46 -5.40
CA VAL A 137 -19.31 6.62 -4.46
C VAL A 137 -18.88 6.35 -3.02
N VAL A 138 -18.12 5.27 -2.77
CA VAL A 138 -17.62 4.94 -1.42
C VAL A 138 -16.70 6.05 -0.90
N ARG A 139 -15.81 6.60 -1.74
CA ARG A 139 -14.92 7.70 -1.35
C ARG A 139 -15.68 8.96 -1.00
N LYS A 140 -16.71 9.32 -1.77
CA LYS A 140 -17.57 10.44 -1.45
C LYS A 140 -18.29 10.25 -0.12
N SER A 141 -18.82 9.05 0.14
CA SER A 141 -19.44 8.72 1.41
C SER A 141 -18.47 8.82 2.59
N TYR A 142 -17.20 8.45 2.38
CA TYR A 142 -16.13 8.62 3.37
C TYR A 142 -15.83 10.10 3.63
N ASP A 143 -15.69 10.91 2.59
CA ASP A 143 -15.43 12.35 2.70
C ASP A 143 -16.59 13.11 3.40
N GLU A 144 -17.81 12.61 3.24
CA GLU A 144 -19.02 13.11 3.90
C GLU A 144 -19.18 12.57 5.34
N GLY A 145 -18.30 11.67 5.79
CA GLY A 145 -18.35 11.08 7.12
C GLY A 145 -19.46 10.02 7.30
N ALA A 146 -20.00 9.48 6.20
CA ALA A 146 -21.04 8.44 6.25
C ALA A 146 -20.45 7.03 6.44
N THR A 147 -19.15 6.84 6.24
CA THR A 147 -18.41 5.60 6.48
C THR A 147 -17.00 5.93 6.95
N ASP A 148 -16.44 5.04 7.79
CA ASP A 148 -15.06 5.15 8.28
C ASP A 148 -14.06 4.39 7.43
N GLU A 149 -14.53 3.64 6.44
CA GLU A 149 -13.71 2.80 5.56
C GLU A 149 -13.76 3.27 4.11
N ILE A 150 -12.68 2.99 3.37
CA ILE A 150 -12.49 3.48 2.00
C ILE A 150 -12.06 2.36 1.05
N ILE A 151 -12.45 2.49 -0.22
CA ILE A 151 -11.98 1.64 -1.31
C ILE A 151 -10.83 2.34 -2.04
N SER A 152 -9.61 1.93 -1.74
CA SER A 152 -8.41 2.45 -2.38
C SER A 152 -8.20 1.86 -3.78
N THR A 153 -7.45 2.55 -4.64
CA THR A 153 -7.01 2.02 -5.95
C THR A 153 -6.26 0.68 -5.80
N ARG A 154 -5.47 0.51 -4.73
CA ARG A 154 -4.83 -0.77 -4.41
C ARG A 154 -5.85 -1.88 -4.18
N ARG A 155 -6.98 -1.57 -3.52
CA ARG A 155 -8.07 -2.52 -3.32
C ARG A 155 -8.70 -2.92 -4.64
N LEU A 156 -8.93 -1.97 -5.54
CA LEU A 156 -9.44 -2.24 -6.88
C LEU A 156 -8.50 -3.17 -7.67
N VAL A 157 -7.20 -2.96 -7.60
CA VAL A 157 -6.19 -3.86 -8.20
C VAL A 157 -6.26 -5.27 -7.60
N HIS A 158 -6.47 -5.40 -6.27
CA HIS A 158 -6.64 -6.71 -5.63
C HIS A 158 -7.92 -7.41 -6.10
N ILE A 159 -9.04 -6.70 -6.18
CA ILE A 159 -10.31 -7.23 -6.72
C ILE A 159 -10.11 -7.70 -8.15
N SER A 160 -9.43 -6.90 -8.98
CA SER A 160 -9.14 -7.25 -10.37
C SER A 160 -8.36 -8.56 -10.50
N LYS A 161 -7.31 -8.73 -9.68
CA LYS A 161 -6.52 -9.96 -9.64
C LYS A 161 -7.33 -11.16 -9.13
N THR A 162 -8.17 -10.95 -8.12
CA THR A 162 -9.05 -11.97 -7.54
C THR A 162 -10.09 -12.40 -8.56
N TYR A 163 -10.66 -11.47 -9.33
CA TYR A 163 -11.56 -11.77 -10.45
C TYR A 163 -10.88 -12.66 -11.51
N GLY A 164 -9.63 -12.39 -11.85
CA GLY A 164 -8.85 -13.24 -12.77
C GLY A 164 -8.70 -14.69 -12.29
N VAL A 165 -8.79 -14.93 -10.96
CA VAL A 165 -8.71 -16.30 -10.39
C VAL A 165 -10.07 -16.98 -10.35
N PHE A 166 -11.12 -16.27 -9.94
CA PHE A 166 -12.44 -16.86 -9.65
C PHE A 166 -13.47 -16.69 -10.79
N GLY A 167 -13.26 -15.75 -11.71
CA GLY A 167 -14.17 -15.48 -12.82
C GLY A 167 -15.54 -14.92 -12.42
N ASN A 168 -15.75 -14.57 -11.15
CA ASN A 168 -17.02 -14.06 -10.62
C ASN A 168 -16.81 -12.71 -9.94
N ARG A 169 -17.54 -11.68 -10.39
CA ARG A 169 -17.42 -10.29 -9.94
C ARG A 169 -17.70 -10.14 -8.44
N MET A 170 -18.87 -10.61 -7.99
CA MET A 170 -19.30 -10.52 -6.59
C MET A 170 -18.35 -11.28 -5.65
N LYS A 171 -17.93 -12.49 -6.04
CA LYS A 171 -16.99 -13.30 -5.25
C LYS A 171 -15.65 -12.61 -5.09
N ALA A 172 -15.15 -11.99 -6.15
CA ALA A 172 -13.88 -11.25 -6.11
C ALA A 172 -13.95 -10.05 -5.15
N ILE A 173 -15.07 -9.31 -5.17
CA ILE A 173 -15.30 -8.18 -4.28
C ILE A 173 -15.44 -8.66 -2.84
N GLU A 174 -16.31 -9.63 -2.58
CA GLU A 174 -16.55 -10.20 -1.25
C GLU A 174 -15.26 -10.63 -0.57
N LEU A 175 -14.41 -11.41 -1.26
CA LEU A 175 -13.15 -11.89 -0.72
C LEU A 175 -12.18 -10.75 -0.37
N CYS A 176 -12.19 -9.69 -1.16
CA CYS A 176 -11.35 -8.52 -0.89
C CYS A 176 -11.89 -7.60 0.21
N LEU A 177 -13.17 -7.74 0.60
CA LEU A 177 -13.81 -6.99 1.66
C LEU A 177 -13.79 -7.70 3.03
N ASN A 178 -13.39 -8.97 3.11
CA ASN A 178 -13.40 -9.77 4.35
C ASN A 178 -12.58 -9.20 5.51
N ARG A 179 -11.74 -8.19 5.28
CA ARG A 179 -10.99 -7.52 6.36
C ARG A 179 -11.77 -6.39 7.03
N PHE A 180 -12.88 -5.96 6.43
CA PHE A 180 -13.77 -4.99 7.04
C PHE A 180 -14.70 -5.70 8.03
N ASP A 181 -15.32 -4.95 8.93
CA ASP A 181 -16.40 -5.46 9.74
C ASP A 181 -17.60 -5.88 8.88
N ASP A 182 -18.48 -6.70 9.46
CA ASP A 182 -19.58 -7.30 8.72
C ASP A 182 -20.57 -6.25 8.19
N ASP A 183 -20.85 -5.19 8.96
CA ASP A 183 -21.80 -4.15 8.59
C ASP A 183 -21.26 -3.33 7.42
N THR A 184 -20.01 -2.90 7.48
CA THR A 184 -19.32 -2.18 6.39
C THR A 184 -19.21 -3.06 5.15
N LYS A 185 -18.85 -4.35 5.31
CA LYS A 185 -18.78 -5.29 4.20
C LYS A 185 -20.13 -5.45 3.50
N MET A 186 -21.20 -5.66 4.25
CA MET A 186 -22.55 -5.80 3.69
C MET A 186 -22.99 -4.52 2.98
N SER A 187 -22.76 -3.36 3.57
CA SER A 187 -23.08 -2.06 2.97
C SER A 187 -22.36 -1.86 1.63
N PHE A 188 -21.07 -2.20 1.57
CA PHE A 188 -20.29 -2.07 0.33
C PHE A 188 -20.70 -3.05 -0.75
N LEU A 189 -21.09 -4.29 -0.39
CA LEU A 189 -21.63 -5.28 -1.33
C LEU A 189 -23.00 -4.85 -1.87
N ASP A 190 -23.89 -4.35 -1.01
CA ASP A 190 -25.21 -3.82 -1.43
C ASP A 190 -25.04 -2.61 -2.38
N LEU A 191 -24.14 -1.71 -2.04
CA LEU A 191 -23.84 -0.57 -2.91
C LEU A 191 -23.30 -1.01 -4.27
N TYR A 192 -22.38 -2.00 -4.31
CA TYR A 192 -21.88 -2.54 -5.56
C TYR A 192 -22.99 -3.19 -6.39
N SER A 193 -23.89 -3.96 -5.78
CA SER A 193 -25.01 -4.60 -6.46
C SER A 193 -25.99 -3.62 -7.09
N LYS A 194 -26.04 -2.39 -6.59
CA LYS A 194 -26.83 -1.29 -7.18
C LYS A 194 -26.13 -0.65 -8.37
N VAL A 195 -24.80 -0.63 -8.37
CA VAL A 195 -24.00 -0.15 -9.50
C VAL A 195 -23.96 -1.17 -10.63
N ASP A 196 -23.82 -2.45 -10.29
CA ASP A 196 -23.75 -3.57 -11.24
C ASP A 196 -24.98 -4.48 -11.09
N ALA A 197 -26.07 -4.12 -11.77
CA ALA A 197 -27.32 -4.90 -11.74
C ALA A 197 -27.16 -6.32 -12.33
N GLY A 198 -26.14 -6.56 -13.16
CA GLY A 198 -25.81 -7.87 -13.74
C GLY A 198 -25.13 -8.83 -12.78
N ALA A 199 -24.41 -8.30 -11.77
CA ALA A 199 -23.62 -9.12 -10.83
C ALA A 199 -24.48 -10.10 -9.99
N ASN A 200 -25.73 -9.75 -9.71
CA ASN A 200 -26.66 -10.59 -8.95
C ASN A 200 -27.09 -11.84 -9.73
N THR A 201 -27.12 -11.79 -11.04
CA THR A 201 -27.50 -12.92 -11.91
C THR A 201 -26.39 -13.98 -11.93
N GLU A 202 -25.13 -13.58 -11.90
CA GLU A 202 -23.97 -14.50 -11.84
C GLU A 202 -23.92 -15.27 -10.51
N THR A 203 -24.27 -14.63 -9.39
CA THR A 203 -24.30 -15.26 -8.06
C THR A 203 -25.34 -16.36 -7.95
N LEU A 204 -26.51 -16.18 -8.58
CA LEU A 204 -27.57 -17.19 -8.62
C LEU A 204 -27.19 -18.42 -9.47
N MET A 205 -26.44 -18.23 -10.55
CA MET A 205 -25.96 -19.34 -11.38
C MET A 205 -24.80 -20.12 -10.75
N ALA A 206 -23.92 -19.45 -9.97
CA ALA A 206 -22.79 -20.09 -9.30
C ALA A 206 -23.20 -20.99 -8.12
N GLN A 207 -24.36 -20.76 -7.50
CA GLN A 207 -24.90 -21.59 -6.42
C GLN A 207 -25.46 -22.93 -6.90
N THR A 208 -25.64 -23.14 -8.22
CA THR A 208 -26.12 -24.37 -8.81
C THR A 208 -25.01 -25.33 -9.27
N VAL A 209 -23.75 -24.99 -9.11
CA VAL A 209 -22.64 -25.93 -9.33
C VAL A 209 -22.34 -26.64 -8.03
N ASP A 210 -23.06 -27.75 -7.79
CA ASP A 210 -22.69 -28.73 -6.74
C ASP A 210 -21.24 -29.17 -6.95
N ILE A 211 -20.40 -28.90 -5.97
CA ILE A 211 -19.04 -29.47 -5.89
C ILE A 211 -19.26 -30.97 -5.55
N ALA A 212 -19.37 -31.82 -6.54
CA ALA A 212 -19.25 -33.26 -6.37
C ALA A 212 -17.81 -33.52 -5.84
N LEU A 213 -17.71 -33.83 -4.58
CA LEU A 213 -16.46 -34.33 -3.98
C LEU A 213 -16.15 -35.67 -4.69
N PRO A 214 -14.90 -35.92 -5.11
CA PRO A 214 -14.53 -37.21 -5.67
C PRO A 214 -14.75 -38.30 -4.59
N GLU A 215 -15.51 -39.33 -4.93
CA GLU A 215 -15.71 -40.48 -4.08
C GLU A 215 -14.35 -41.11 -3.72
N GLN A 216 -14.09 -41.25 -2.43
CA GLN A 216 -12.94 -41.99 -1.93
C GLN A 216 -13.15 -43.48 -2.27
N GLN A 217 -12.29 -44.01 -3.12
CA GLN A 217 -12.23 -45.46 -3.35
C GLN A 217 -11.80 -46.14 -2.04
N PRO A 218 -12.44 -47.22 -1.63
CA PRO A 218 -12.05 -47.97 -0.45
C PRO A 218 -10.67 -48.60 -0.65
N SER A 219 -9.82 -48.40 0.33
CA SER A 219 -8.49 -49.01 0.43
C SER A 219 -8.61 -50.52 0.42
N GLY A 220 -8.06 -51.14 -0.60
CA GLY A 220 -7.93 -52.59 -0.67
C GLY A 220 -7.00 -53.11 0.44
N ASP A 221 -7.46 -54.18 1.11
CA ASP A 221 -6.75 -54.92 2.15
C ASP A 221 -5.39 -55.41 1.64
N ILE A 222 -4.34 -55.03 2.35
CA ILE A 222 -3.03 -55.67 2.23
C ILE A 222 -3.08 -56.88 3.16
N GLN A 223 -3.20 -58.08 2.60
CA GLN A 223 -2.88 -59.33 3.29
C GLN A 223 -1.38 -59.55 3.30
N ILE A 224 -0.91 -59.93 4.50
CA ILE A 224 0.45 -60.29 4.87
C ILE A 224 0.93 -61.52 4.11
#